data_0d28a7bc11596f6916a6500ee83b53d0
#
_entry.id   0d28a7bc11596f6916a6500ee83b53d0
#
_cell.length_a   1.000
_cell.length_b   1.000
_cell.length_c   1.000
_cell.angle_alpha   90.00
_cell.angle_beta   90.00
_cell.angle_gamma   90.00
#
_symmetry.space_group_name_H-M   'P 1'
#
loop_
_entity.id
_entity.type
_entity.pdbx_description
1 polymer ?
#
loop_
_entity_poly.entity_id
_entity_poly.type
_entity_poly.pdbx_seq_one_letter_code
_entity_poly.pdbx_strand_id
1 'polypeptide(L)'
;MINDRDSVKNALNASNVDVFCIFNGATTRATRSVGRSVAVSHCAATATATATTTTMSDAARASTRTSSTSRLAPRAVDRSVRANDATTRRRRRPPPARARGEVDTWTDVTLPLSEDAREAFMREYWQKKPLLMRQAIPNFRPPLDGNEIAGLACEEDASARIFVREGDDEQSWRKKIGPFEESDLTSLPEDKPWSLIVNDLDVQAQPFGDMLELFNCFPRWRISDIQASVSPDGGGVGPHSDHFDVFLLQAEGEKVWAVADNEEYWPDNDAAFVPECEIRVLKSFVEDDSFTLVPGDMLYLPPKIAHNGVATNSKPGVSVTLSIGFLAPTTDELVLSYTQRASEKLKGSRWSDPWLKPVEDVGAISAESITYASEIIKRTYPKNDAEVARWFGCHTTARTGEDDDADENEVSIEELLAAWEHQGLVAREDLRFAFVEKVADDSLKNALFFANGECWDVVSPAAVKTATVIANRGELYEEDTQTEECDFDDEALKLALTLFERGYLYFPEDEDD
;
A
#
# COMPACT_ATOMS: atom_id res chain seq x y z
N MET A 1 -3.19 28.65 28.81
CA MET A 1 -3.59 28.33 27.42
C MET A 1 -2.81 27.08 27.08
N ILE A 2 -3.44 25.93 27.28
CA ILE A 2 -2.85 24.58 27.27
C ILE A 2 -2.97 24.08 25.83
N ASN A 3 -1.87 23.60 25.31
CA ASN A 3 -1.72 23.02 23.98
C ASN A 3 -2.50 21.70 23.90
N ASP A 4 -3.59 21.69 23.14
CA ASP A 4 -4.44 20.51 22.90
C ASP A 4 -4.05 19.88 21.54
N ARG A 5 -2.78 19.50 21.39
CA ARG A 5 -2.31 18.74 20.21
C ARG A 5 -2.47 17.23 20.37
N ASP A 6 -2.62 16.74 21.60
CA ASP A 6 -2.66 15.31 21.90
C ASP A 6 -4.09 14.72 21.81
N SER A 7 -5.14 15.55 21.91
CA SER A 7 -6.54 15.11 21.81
C SER A 7 -6.98 14.72 20.39
N VAL A 8 -6.40 15.33 19.37
CA VAL A 8 -6.77 15.06 17.97
C VAL A 8 -6.04 13.83 17.42
N LYS A 9 -4.80 13.57 17.88
CA LYS A 9 -4.06 12.35 17.55
C LYS A 9 -4.72 11.08 18.10
N ASN A 10 -5.31 11.16 19.30
CA ASN A 10 -5.98 10.01 19.92
C ASN A 10 -7.36 9.69 19.35
N ALA A 11 -8.04 10.63 18.70
CA ALA A 11 -9.33 10.38 18.05
C ALA A 11 -9.19 9.75 16.65
N LEU A 12 -8.06 9.94 15.97
CA LEU A 12 -7.75 9.34 14.66
C LEU A 12 -7.20 7.92 14.78
N ASN A 13 -6.61 7.55 15.93
CA ASN A 13 -6.06 6.21 16.17
C ASN A 13 -7.08 5.18 16.67
N ALA A 14 -8.32 5.56 16.97
CA ALA A 14 -9.29 4.66 17.59
C ALA A 14 -10.28 3.99 16.64
N SER A 15 -10.31 4.34 15.36
CA SER A 15 -11.38 3.88 14.47
C SER A 15 -10.99 3.03 13.26
N ASN A 16 -9.71 2.79 12.94
CA ASN A 16 -9.37 2.03 11.72
C ASN A 16 -8.05 1.23 11.75
N VAL A 17 -7.52 0.87 12.91
CA VAL A 17 -6.18 0.26 13.02
C VAL A 17 -6.13 -1.23 12.64
N ASP A 18 -7.26 -1.93 12.58
CA ASP A 18 -7.25 -3.40 12.46
C ASP A 18 -7.28 -3.97 11.02
N VAL A 19 -7.52 -3.17 10.00
CA VAL A 19 -7.60 -3.66 8.61
C VAL A 19 -6.27 -3.57 7.86
N PHE A 20 -5.38 -2.67 8.28
CA PHE A 20 -4.08 -2.45 7.63
C PHE A 20 -2.94 -3.36 8.13
N CYS A 21 -3.17 -4.15 9.17
CA CYS A 21 -2.12 -4.83 9.92
C CYS A 21 -1.57 -6.12 9.30
N ILE A 22 -1.98 -6.53 8.12
CA ILE A 22 -1.32 -7.68 7.47
C ILE A 22 -0.13 -7.21 6.63
N PHE A 23 -0.14 -5.97 6.08
CA PHE A 23 0.89 -5.52 5.14
C PHE A 23 1.54 -4.14 5.39
N ASN A 24 1.13 -3.33 6.33
CA ASN A 24 1.83 -2.06 6.61
C ASN A 24 2.28 -2.00 8.07
N GLY A 25 3.56 -2.22 8.29
CA GLY A 25 4.23 -1.95 9.55
C GLY A 25 4.45 -0.46 9.74
N ALA A 26 3.53 0.25 10.40
CA ALA A 26 3.85 1.55 10.95
C ALA A 26 4.67 1.32 12.22
N THR A 27 5.98 1.43 12.13
CA THR A 27 6.91 1.44 13.26
C THR A 27 6.77 2.75 14.01
N THR A 28 6.14 2.74 15.18
CA THR A 28 6.33 3.81 16.16
C THR A 28 7.65 3.58 16.87
N ARG A 29 8.72 4.25 16.45
CA ARG A 29 9.99 4.32 17.18
C ARG A 29 9.76 5.07 18.51
N ALA A 30 9.96 4.37 19.62
CA ALA A 30 10.06 5.00 20.93
C ALA A 30 11.48 5.55 21.11
N THR A 31 11.66 6.85 21.00
CA THR A 31 12.92 7.51 21.34
C THR A 31 13.21 7.38 22.83
N ARG A 32 14.24 6.63 23.19
CA ARG A 32 14.85 6.68 24.54
C ARG A 32 15.74 7.92 24.64
N SER A 33 15.23 8.97 25.30
CA SER A 33 16.10 10.01 25.83
C SER A 33 16.73 9.51 27.13
N VAL A 34 18.05 9.47 27.19
CA VAL A 34 18.83 9.27 28.40
C VAL A 34 18.77 10.54 29.26
N GLY A 35 18.22 10.45 30.46
CA GLY A 35 18.28 11.57 31.38
C GLY A 35 17.56 11.41 32.70
N ARG A 36 18.27 10.95 33.73
CA ARG A 36 18.15 11.22 35.16
C ARG A 36 16.84 10.93 35.90
N SER A 37 16.98 9.97 36.82
CA SER A 37 16.11 9.64 37.95
C SER A 37 15.83 10.84 38.85
N VAL A 38 14.56 11.05 39.18
CA VAL A 38 14.14 11.59 40.49
C VAL A 38 12.90 10.83 40.95
N ALA A 39 13.00 10.24 42.11
CA ALA A 39 11.92 9.54 42.79
C ALA A 39 10.96 10.54 43.46
N VAL A 40 9.64 10.35 43.32
CA VAL A 40 8.67 10.80 44.33
C VAL A 40 7.38 9.95 44.29
N SER A 41 7.18 9.24 45.41
CA SER A 41 5.96 8.96 46.18
C SER A 41 4.58 8.76 45.55
N HIS A 42 4.02 7.64 46.01
CA HIS A 42 2.63 7.22 46.12
C HIS A 42 1.57 8.31 46.40
N CYS A 43 0.43 8.22 45.74
CA CYS A 43 -0.85 8.42 46.39
C CYS A 43 -1.96 7.60 45.70
N ALA A 44 -2.57 6.70 46.43
CA ALA A 44 -3.73 5.92 46.06
C ALA A 44 -5.01 6.73 46.27
N ALA A 45 -5.95 6.68 45.33
CA ALA A 45 -7.33 7.09 45.61
C ALA A 45 -8.30 6.12 44.90
N THR A 46 -9.00 5.38 45.72
CA THR A 46 -10.16 4.54 45.46
C THR A 46 -11.38 5.41 45.09
N ALA A 47 -12.09 5.08 44.03
CA ALA A 47 -13.44 5.59 43.80
C ALA A 47 -14.37 4.48 43.31
N THR A 48 -15.40 4.28 44.09
CA THR A 48 -16.47 3.30 44.00
C THR A 48 -17.47 3.64 42.91
N ALA A 49 -17.86 2.67 42.09
CA ALA A 49 -18.91 2.81 41.09
C ALA A 49 -20.27 2.43 41.67
N THR A 50 -21.29 3.27 41.46
CA THR A 50 -22.69 2.96 41.75
C THR A 50 -23.45 2.84 40.42
N ALA A 51 -24.00 1.67 40.19
CA ALA A 51 -24.89 1.40 39.07
C ALA A 51 -26.32 1.87 39.37
N THR A 52 -26.96 2.52 38.41
CA THR A 52 -28.41 2.76 38.46
C THR A 52 -29.04 2.28 37.16
N THR A 53 -29.82 1.24 37.29
CA THR A 53 -30.68 0.63 36.27
C THR A 53 -32.00 1.43 36.17
N THR A 54 -32.43 1.79 35.00
CA THR A 54 -33.80 2.23 34.77
C THR A 54 -34.36 1.60 33.50
N THR A 55 -35.32 0.71 33.69
CA THR A 55 -36.22 0.10 32.70
C THR A 55 -37.43 0.96 32.48
N MET A 56 -37.88 1.14 31.22
CA MET A 56 -39.30 1.35 30.82
C MET A 56 -39.48 1.09 29.32
N SER A 57 -40.18 0.17 29.01
CA SER A 57 -41.35 -0.42 28.40
C SER A 57 -42.06 0.40 27.30
N ASP A 58 -42.29 -0.31 26.20
CA ASP A 58 -43.40 -0.36 25.22
C ASP A 58 -44.37 0.83 25.02
N ALA A 59 -44.57 1.18 23.74
CA ALA A 59 -45.91 1.17 23.13
C ALA A 59 -45.88 1.38 21.60
N ALA A 60 -46.47 0.44 20.91
CA ALA A 60 -46.80 0.45 19.49
C ALA A 60 -47.89 1.47 19.12
N ARG A 61 -47.85 2.00 17.89
CA ARG A 61 -49.07 2.15 17.06
C ARG A 61 -48.75 2.40 15.59
N ALA A 62 -49.33 1.55 14.77
CA ALA A 62 -49.42 1.63 13.33
C ALA A 62 -50.35 2.77 12.88
N SER A 63 -50.05 3.36 11.74
CA SER A 63 -51.05 4.05 10.91
C SER A 63 -50.70 3.97 9.43
N THR A 64 -51.48 3.18 8.74
CA THR A 64 -51.59 3.06 7.30
C THR A 64 -52.21 4.33 6.70
N ARG A 65 -51.66 4.82 5.59
CA ARG A 65 -52.42 5.59 4.59
C ARG A 65 -51.87 5.40 3.19
N THR A 66 -52.72 4.85 2.36
CA THR A 66 -52.69 4.69 0.90
C THR A 66 -53.03 5.99 0.18
N SER A 67 -52.33 6.26 -0.94
CA SER A 67 -52.92 6.91 -2.15
C SER A 67 -51.87 6.88 -3.26
N SER A 68 -52.05 6.09 -4.28
CA SER A 68 -52.66 6.27 -5.61
C SER A 68 -51.80 7.08 -6.60
N THR A 69 -51.21 6.36 -7.47
CA THR A 69 -51.02 6.42 -8.95
C THR A 69 -51.14 7.75 -9.70
N SER A 70 -50.11 8.07 -10.49
CA SER A 70 -50.34 8.46 -11.89
C SER A 70 -49.11 8.14 -12.75
N ARG A 71 -49.34 7.32 -13.78
CA ARG A 71 -48.41 7.00 -14.85
C ARG A 71 -48.41 8.13 -15.87
N LEU A 72 -47.22 8.54 -16.31
CA LEU A 72 -47.04 9.22 -17.59
C LEU A 72 -45.97 8.50 -18.40
N ALA A 73 -46.38 8.04 -19.57
CA ALA A 73 -45.55 7.39 -20.56
C ALA A 73 -44.74 8.43 -21.37
N PRO A 74 -43.53 8.14 -21.81
CA PRO A 74 -42.81 8.98 -22.76
C PRO A 74 -43.14 8.60 -24.21
N ARG A 75 -43.35 9.60 -25.01
CA ARG A 75 -43.56 9.57 -26.48
C ARG A 75 -42.36 9.04 -27.22
N ALA A 76 -42.63 8.15 -28.18
CA ALA A 76 -41.74 7.73 -29.23
C ALA A 76 -41.36 8.89 -30.16
N VAL A 77 -40.08 9.05 -30.46
CA VAL A 77 -39.58 9.85 -31.58
C VAL A 77 -38.98 8.91 -32.60
N ASP A 78 -39.66 8.79 -33.71
CA ASP A 78 -39.23 8.11 -34.93
C ASP A 78 -38.10 8.90 -35.62
N ARG A 79 -37.00 8.27 -35.93
CA ARG A 79 -36.04 8.70 -36.96
C ARG A 79 -35.44 7.50 -37.66
N SER A 80 -36.10 7.18 -38.77
CA SER A 80 -35.53 6.41 -39.88
C SER A 80 -34.36 7.17 -40.54
N VAL A 81 -33.15 6.62 -40.53
CA VAL A 81 -32.12 6.89 -41.53
C VAL A 81 -31.43 5.57 -41.88
N ARG A 82 -31.31 5.40 -43.16
CA ARG A 82 -31.02 4.23 -44.00
C ARG A 82 -29.70 3.51 -43.71
N ALA A 83 -29.78 2.20 -43.96
CA ALA A 83 -28.70 1.25 -44.08
C ALA A 83 -27.74 1.60 -45.24
N ASN A 84 -26.47 1.32 -45.01
CA ASN A 84 -25.62 0.45 -45.84
C ASN A 84 -24.18 0.51 -45.29
N ASP A 85 -23.67 -0.53 -44.72
CA ASP A 85 -22.53 -1.25 -45.27
C ASP A 85 -22.32 -2.56 -44.48
N ALA A 86 -22.38 -3.66 -45.24
CA ALA A 86 -22.25 -5.00 -44.70
C ALA A 86 -20.79 -5.45 -44.91
N THR A 87 -19.96 -5.25 -43.91
CA THR A 87 -18.73 -6.03 -43.77
C THR A 87 -18.92 -7.04 -42.66
N THR A 88 -19.01 -8.30 -43.07
CA THR A 88 -19.14 -9.49 -42.25
C THR A 88 -17.98 -9.61 -41.25
N ARG A 89 -18.07 -8.93 -40.10
CA ARG A 89 -17.31 -9.31 -38.92
C ARG A 89 -17.97 -10.58 -38.34
N ARG A 90 -17.31 -11.73 -38.57
CA ARG A 90 -17.59 -12.97 -37.83
C ARG A 90 -17.53 -12.60 -36.33
N ARG A 91 -18.70 -12.53 -35.70
CA ARG A 91 -18.80 -12.51 -34.23
C ARG A 91 -18.14 -13.80 -33.74
N ARG A 92 -16.92 -13.68 -33.18
CA ARG A 92 -16.37 -14.76 -32.35
C ARG A 92 -17.42 -15.02 -31.26
N ARG A 93 -17.87 -16.25 -31.13
CA ARG A 93 -18.65 -16.69 -29.97
C ARG A 93 -17.84 -16.31 -28.73
N PRO A 94 -18.48 -15.71 -27.71
CA PRO A 94 -17.82 -15.59 -26.42
C PRO A 94 -17.40 -17.00 -25.98
N PRO A 95 -16.23 -17.15 -25.34
CA PRO A 95 -15.84 -18.43 -24.74
C PRO A 95 -16.97 -18.89 -23.81
N PRO A 96 -17.18 -20.21 -23.64
CA PRO A 96 -18.16 -20.71 -22.69
C PRO A 96 -17.87 -20.10 -21.32
N ALA A 97 -18.92 -19.70 -20.60
CA ALA A 97 -18.79 -19.24 -19.22
C ALA A 97 -18.07 -20.37 -18.44
N ARG A 98 -16.86 -20.05 -17.93
CA ARG A 98 -16.11 -20.96 -17.06
C ARG A 98 -16.94 -21.29 -15.82
N ALA A 99 -16.76 -22.50 -15.29
CA ALA A 99 -17.19 -22.82 -13.95
C ALA A 99 -16.51 -21.83 -12.98
N ARG A 100 -17.26 -21.29 -12.02
CA ARG A 100 -16.67 -20.46 -10.94
C ARG A 100 -15.55 -21.28 -10.29
N GLY A 101 -14.38 -20.68 -10.14
CA GLY A 101 -13.33 -21.21 -9.29
C GLY A 101 -12.07 -21.76 -9.95
N GLU A 102 -12.05 -22.03 -11.26
CA GLU A 102 -10.84 -22.59 -11.90
C GLU A 102 -9.79 -21.50 -12.16
N VAL A 103 -8.61 -21.63 -11.53
CA VAL A 103 -7.47 -20.72 -11.71
C VAL A 103 -6.73 -21.04 -13.00
N ASP A 104 -6.49 -20.01 -13.81
CA ASP A 104 -5.67 -20.16 -15.02
C ASP A 104 -4.22 -20.46 -14.64
N THR A 105 -3.56 -21.29 -15.46
CA THR A 105 -2.16 -21.65 -15.26
C THR A 105 -1.33 -21.31 -16.50
N TRP A 106 -0.27 -20.55 -16.31
CA TRP A 106 0.77 -20.31 -17.30
C TRP A 106 1.98 -21.20 -17.01
N THR A 107 2.48 -21.92 -18.03
CA THR A 107 3.58 -22.86 -17.88
C THR A 107 4.85 -22.44 -18.63
N ASP A 108 4.74 -21.53 -19.59
CA ASP A 108 5.83 -21.15 -20.49
C ASP A 108 6.12 -19.64 -20.42
N VAL A 109 5.77 -19.00 -19.29
CA VAL A 109 5.97 -17.56 -19.09
C VAL A 109 6.89 -17.35 -17.89
N THR A 110 7.94 -16.56 -18.09
CA THR A 110 8.91 -16.21 -17.04
C THR A 110 8.93 -14.70 -16.80
N LEU A 111 9.40 -14.32 -15.61
CA LEU A 111 9.68 -12.93 -15.28
C LEU A 111 11.12 -12.52 -15.72
N PRO A 112 11.30 -11.25 -16.13
CA PRO A 112 10.27 -10.24 -16.36
C PRO A 112 9.35 -10.63 -17.53
N LEU A 113 8.08 -10.24 -17.46
CA LEU A 113 7.10 -10.58 -18.50
C LEU A 113 7.50 -10.00 -19.85
N SER A 114 7.44 -10.82 -20.92
CA SER A 114 7.54 -10.32 -22.28
C SER A 114 6.40 -9.33 -22.62
N GLU A 115 6.55 -8.52 -23.65
CA GLU A 115 5.55 -7.52 -24.04
C GLU A 115 4.16 -8.14 -24.25
N ASP A 116 4.06 -9.25 -25.00
CA ASP A 116 2.80 -9.96 -25.24
C ASP A 116 2.20 -10.52 -23.94
N ALA A 117 3.04 -11.10 -23.06
CA ALA A 117 2.60 -11.64 -21.78
C ALA A 117 2.11 -10.53 -20.83
N ARG A 118 2.81 -9.38 -20.82
CA ARG A 118 2.45 -8.19 -20.05
C ARG A 118 1.09 -7.64 -20.48
N GLU A 119 0.87 -7.47 -21.79
CA GLU A 119 -0.42 -7.02 -22.30
C GLU A 119 -1.55 -8.01 -21.98
N ALA A 120 -1.30 -9.31 -22.13
CA ALA A 120 -2.26 -10.35 -21.77
C ALA A 120 -2.60 -10.33 -20.28
N PHE A 121 -1.57 -10.22 -19.43
CA PHE A 121 -1.74 -10.13 -17.98
C PHE A 121 -2.60 -8.93 -17.58
N MET A 122 -2.27 -7.72 -18.04
CA MET A 122 -3.01 -6.49 -17.73
C MET A 122 -4.46 -6.55 -18.24
N ARG A 123 -4.67 -7.12 -19.40
CA ARG A 123 -6.01 -7.23 -20.00
C ARG A 123 -6.89 -8.26 -19.31
N GLU A 124 -6.33 -9.40 -18.86
CA GLU A 124 -7.12 -10.56 -18.45
C GLU A 124 -7.08 -10.85 -16.96
N TYR A 125 -5.98 -10.52 -16.27
CA TYR A 125 -5.74 -10.93 -14.87
C TYR A 125 -5.70 -9.77 -13.89
N TRP A 126 -4.99 -8.70 -14.21
CA TRP A 126 -4.80 -7.58 -13.28
C TRP A 126 -6.14 -7.06 -12.74
N GLN A 127 -6.32 -7.15 -11.41
CA GLN A 127 -7.53 -6.79 -10.66
C GLN A 127 -8.82 -7.50 -11.14
N LYS A 128 -8.71 -8.71 -11.70
CA LYS A 128 -9.85 -9.43 -12.27
C LYS A 128 -9.95 -10.89 -11.84
N LYS A 129 -8.87 -11.62 -11.86
CA LYS A 129 -8.87 -13.06 -11.54
C LYS A 129 -7.49 -13.57 -11.17
N PRO A 130 -7.39 -14.64 -10.35
CA PRO A 130 -6.13 -15.29 -10.02
C PRO A 130 -5.41 -15.87 -11.24
N LEU A 131 -4.08 -16.00 -11.11
CA LEU A 131 -3.23 -16.66 -12.12
C LEU A 131 -2.11 -17.43 -11.42
N LEU A 132 -1.99 -18.71 -11.72
CA LEU A 132 -0.84 -19.53 -11.34
C LEU A 132 0.19 -19.49 -12.47
N MET A 133 1.42 -19.14 -12.15
CA MET A 133 2.57 -19.18 -13.08
C MET A 133 3.56 -20.23 -12.58
N ARG A 134 3.69 -21.32 -13.35
CA ARG A 134 4.66 -22.38 -13.05
C ARG A 134 6.03 -21.95 -13.50
N GLN A 135 7.01 -22.09 -12.60
CA GLN A 135 8.40 -21.70 -12.86
C GLN A 135 8.49 -20.28 -13.46
N ALA A 136 7.75 -19.35 -12.86
CA ALA A 136 7.83 -17.93 -13.22
C ALA A 136 9.28 -17.40 -13.13
N ILE A 137 10.07 -17.96 -12.21
CA ILE A 137 11.53 -17.78 -12.12
C ILE A 137 12.17 -19.16 -12.12
N PRO A 138 12.68 -19.65 -13.28
CA PRO A 138 13.25 -20.99 -13.38
C PRO A 138 14.48 -21.17 -12.48
N ASN A 139 14.54 -22.29 -11.77
CA ASN A 139 15.64 -22.63 -10.84
C ASN A 139 15.86 -21.55 -9.76
N PHE A 140 14.81 -20.88 -9.34
CA PHE A 140 14.87 -19.83 -8.33
C PHE A 140 15.59 -20.32 -7.08
N ARG A 141 16.46 -19.46 -6.58
CA ARG A 141 17.08 -19.56 -5.26
C ARG A 141 16.85 -18.24 -4.55
N PRO A 142 16.28 -18.25 -3.34
CA PRO A 142 16.11 -17.02 -2.61
C PRO A 142 17.46 -16.39 -2.27
N PRO A 143 17.58 -15.08 -2.23
CA PRO A 143 18.80 -14.39 -1.81
C PRO A 143 19.25 -14.77 -0.39
N LEU A 144 18.28 -14.92 0.52
CA LEU A 144 18.47 -15.38 1.89
C LEU A 144 17.59 -16.60 2.14
N ASP A 145 18.08 -17.55 2.92
CA ASP A 145 17.30 -18.70 3.35
C ASP A 145 16.34 -18.34 4.52
N GLY A 146 15.49 -19.30 4.91
CA GLY A 146 14.52 -19.06 5.97
C GLY A 146 15.14 -18.73 7.34
N ASN A 147 16.39 -19.16 7.64
CA ASN A 147 17.07 -18.82 8.89
C ASN A 147 17.67 -17.42 8.83
N GLU A 148 18.24 -17.04 7.69
CA GLU A 148 18.77 -15.69 7.46
C GLU A 148 17.65 -14.65 7.51
N ILE A 149 16.48 -14.93 6.89
CA ILE A 149 15.29 -14.08 7.00
C ILE A 149 14.80 -14.02 8.46
N ALA A 150 14.84 -15.11 9.21
CA ALA A 150 14.50 -15.09 10.63
C ALA A 150 15.48 -14.25 11.44
N GLY A 151 16.76 -14.19 11.05
CA GLY A 151 17.76 -13.30 11.62
C GLY A 151 17.39 -11.83 11.46
N LEU A 152 16.93 -11.42 10.28
CA LEU A 152 16.46 -10.05 10.03
C LEU A 152 15.30 -9.63 10.97
N ALA A 153 14.47 -10.57 11.41
CA ALA A 153 13.40 -10.27 12.37
C ALA A 153 13.90 -9.90 13.78
N CYS A 154 15.20 -10.06 14.05
CA CYS A 154 15.84 -9.69 15.31
C CYS A 154 16.53 -8.33 15.26
N GLU A 155 16.64 -7.70 14.12
CA GLU A 155 17.21 -6.35 13.98
C GLU A 155 16.34 -5.30 14.67
N GLU A 156 16.93 -4.25 15.22
CA GLU A 156 16.26 -3.27 16.09
C GLU A 156 15.09 -2.56 15.38
N ASP A 157 15.19 -2.33 14.09
CA ASP A 157 14.21 -1.66 13.23
C ASP A 157 13.32 -2.64 12.43
N ALA A 158 13.46 -3.96 12.68
CA ALA A 158 12.72 -4.97 11.94
C ALA A 158 11.20 -4.84 12.10
N SER A 159 10.50 -4.78 10.97
CA SER A 159 9.04 -4.87 10.92
C SER A 159 8.62 -6.34 10.81
N ALA A 160 8.56 -7.05 11.95
CA ALA A 160 8.29 -8.47 11.97
C ALA A 160 7.13 -8.85 12.90
N ARG A 161 6.48 -9.97 12.58
CA ARG A 161 5.33 -10.51 13.34
C ARG A 161 5.34 -12.03 13.32
N ILE A 162 4.95 -12.63 14.44
CA ILE A 162 4.71 -14.07 14.52
C ILE A 162 3.22 -14.30 14.76
N PHE A 163 2.63 -15.15 13.92
CA PHE A 163 1.30 -15.68 14.09
C PHE A 163 1.38 -17.14 14.56
N VAL A 164 0.72 -17.46 15.68
CA VAL A 164 0.69 -18.82 16.23
C VAL A 164 -0.75 -19.23 16.47
N ARG A 165 -1.15 -20.42 16.03
CA ARG A 165 -2.43 -21.01 16.35
C ARG A 165 -2.29 -21.90 17.60
N GLU A 166 -2.80 -21.44 18.75
CA GLU A 166 -2.61 -22.14 20.03
C GLU A 166 -3.56 -23.31 20.26
N GLY A 167 -4.72 -23.33 19.62
CA GLY A 167 -5.75 -24.35 19.75
C GLY A 167 -6.37 -24.76 18.42
N ASP A 168 -7.42 -25.59 18.48
CA ASP A 168 -8.10 -26.12 17.29
C ASP A 168 -9.16 -25.17 16.71
N ASP A 169 -9.60 -24.17 17.48
CA ASP A 169 -10.57 -23.18 17.03
C ASP A 169 -9.93 -21.98 16.34
N GLU A 170 -10.67 -21.30 15.47
CA GLU A 170 -10.17 -20.14 14.73
C GLU A 170 -9.93 -18.89 15.62
N GLN A 171 -10.46 -18.86 16.85
CA GLN A 171 -10.20 -17.79 17.83
C GLN A 171 -8.85 -17.97 18.56
N SER A 172 -8.21 -19.12 18.40
CA SER A 172 -6.95 -19.45 19.07
C SER A 172 -5.70 -18.84 18.43
N TRP A 173 -5.85 -18.04 17.38
CA TRP A 173 -4.74 -17.32 16.78
C TRP A 173 -4.22 -16.21 17.70
N ARG A 174 -2.91 -16.13 17.82
CA ARG A 174 -2.19 -15.09 18.56
C ARG A 174 -1.19 -14.40 17.67
N LYS A 175 -0.99 -13.10 17.91
CA LYS A 175 -0.02 -12.26 17.20
C LYS A 175 1.01 -11.73 18.18
N LYS A 176 2.28 -11.95 17.89
CA LYS A 176 3.41 -11.26 18.55
C LYS A 176 4.00 -10.27 17.55
N ILE A 177 4.40 -9.11 18.01
CA ILE A 177 5.03 -8.04 17.19
C ILE A 177 6.48 -7.96 17.62
N GLY A 178 7.38 -7.93 16.62
CA GLY A 178 8.82 -7.75 16.81
C GLY A 178 9.21 -6.28 17.09
N PRO A 179 10.51 -5.96 17.07
CA PRO A 179 11.61 -6.90 16.82
C PRO A 179 11.69 -8.04 17.86
N PHE A 180 12.30 -9.15 17.48
CA PHE A 180 12.36 -10.36 18.31
C PHE A 180 13.77 -10.59 18.84
N GLU A 181 13.84 -11.27 20.00
CA GLU A 181 15.08 -11.86 20.47
C GLU A 181 15.24 -13.27 19.85
N GLU A 182 16.46 -13.74 19.65
CA GLU A 182 16.73 -15.12 19.16
C GLU A 182 15.99 -16.18 19.99
N SER A 183 15.83 -15.94 21.30
CA SER A 183 15.08 -16.80 22.22
C SER A 183 13.59 -16.89 21.89
N ASP A 184 12.98 -15.85 21.32
CA ASP A 184 11.58 -15.87 20.89
C ASP A 184 11.39 -16.82 19.72
N LEU A 185 12.31 -16.78 18.75
CA LEU A 185 12.28 -17.61 17.55
C LEU A 185 12.60 -19.07 17.86
N THR A 186 13.61 -19.32 18.67
CA THR A 186 14.02 -20.69 19.08
C THR A 186 13.02 -21.37 20.02
N SER A 187 12.14 -20.61 20.66
CA SER A 187 11.07 -21.14 21.54
C SER A 187 9.74 -21.37 20.82
N LEU A 188 9.68 -21.19 19.50
CA LEU A 188 8.46 -21.44 18.75
C LEU A 188 8.03 -22.91 18.82
N PRO A 189 6.73 -23.22 18.92
CA PRO A 189 6.26 -24.58 19.10
C PRO A 189 6.52 -25.44 17.87
N GLU A 190 6.99 -26.69 18.10
CA GLU A 190 7.18 -27.66 17.05
C GLU A 190 5.89 -28.36 16.60
N ASP A 191 4.87 -28.33 17.46
CA ASP A 191 3.61 -29.08 17.31
C ASP A 191 2.41 -28.22 16.95
N LYS A 192 2.62 -26.91 16.75
CA LYS A 192 1.53 -25.97 16.42
C LYS A 192 1.83 -25.22 15.12
N PRO A 193 0.79 -24.89 14.34
CA PRO A 193 0.95 -24.03 13.18
C PRO A 193 1.39 -22.61 13.59
N TRP A 194 2.45 -22.13 12.97
CA TRP A 194 2.87 -20.73 13.09
C TRP A 194 3.45 -20.21 11.77
N SER A 195 3.58 -18.91 11.68
CA SER A 195 4.28 -18.24 10.60
C SER A 195 4.96 -16.98 11.13
N LEU A 196 6.24 -16.83 10.84
CA LEU A 196 6.99 -15.60 10.99
C LEU A 196 6.83 -14.80 9.71
N ILE A 197 6.43 -13.55 9.85
CA ILE A 197 6.31 -12.58 8.77
C ILE A 197 7.36 -11.50 8.98
N VAL A 198 8.17 -11.23 7.95
CA VAL A 198 9.16 -10.15 7.92
C VAL A 198 8.83 -9.27 6.72
N ASN A 199 8.55 -7.99 6.97
CA ASN A 199 8.21 -7.01 5.93
C ASN A 199 9.47 -6.28 5.46
N ASP A 200 9.30 -5.48 4.40
CA ASP A 200 10.28 -4.51 3.91
C ASP A 200 11.65 -5.15 3.57
N LEU A 201 11.65 -6.42 3.09
CA LEU A 201 12.90 -7.12 2.73
C LEU A 201 13.66 -6.43 1.60
N ASP A 202 12.93 -5.78 0.70
CA ASP A 202 13.48 -5.00 -0.41
C ASP A 202 14.31 -3.80 0.04
N VAL A 203 14.14 -3.37 1.30
CA VAL A 203 14.91 -2.31 1.95
C VAL A 203 15.99 -2.89 2.87
N GLN A 204 15.70 -4.02 3.54
CA GLN A 204 16.61 -4.62 4.51
C GLN A 204 17.79 -5.38 3.85
N ALA A 205 17.62 -5.86 2.63
CA ALA A 205 18.65 -6.60 1.92
C ALA A 205 18.57 -6.35 0.40
N GLN A 206 19.60 -5.68 -0.15
CA GLN A 206 19.74 -5.27 -1.54
C GLN A 206 19.28 -6.33 -2.56
N PRO A 207 19.64 -7.63 -2.44
CA PRO A 207 19.23 -8.61 -3.42
C PRO A 207 17.72 -8.83 -3.54
N PHE A 208 16.93 -8.47 -2.52
CA PHE A 208 15.47 -8.44 -2.64
C PHE A 208 14.99 -7.17 -3.34
N GLY A 209 15.65 -6.02 -3.12
CA GLY A 209 15.40 -4.80 -3.89
C GLY A 209 15.59 -5.03 -5.39
N ASP A 210 16.66 -5.72 -5.79
CA ASP A 210 16.95 -6.08 -7.18
C ASP A 210 15.85 -6.98 -7.79
N MET A 211 15.19 -7.80 -7.00
CA MET A 211 14.07 -8.62 -7.48
C MET A 211 12.89 -7.79 -7.97
N LEU A 212 12.74 -6.54 -7.54
CA LEU A 212 11.68 -5.65 -8.02
C LEU A 212 11.81 -5.32 -9.51
N GLU A 213 13.02 -5.46 -10.09
CA GLU A 213 13.25 -5.33 -11.54
C GLU A 213 12.45 -6.37 -12.36
N LEU A 214 12.16 -7.53 -11.78
CA LEU A 214 11.32 -8.55 -12.41
C LEU A 214 9.87 -8.08 -12.62
N PHE A 215 9.46 -7.05 -11.87
CA PHE A 215 8.12 -6.46 -11.90
C PHE A 215 8.08 -5.11 -12.63
N ASN A 216 9.03 -4.82 -13.51
CA ASN A 216 9.19 -3.56 -14.25
C ASN A 216 8.01 -3.20 -15.19
N CYS A 217 7.00 -4.05 -15.30
CA CYS A 217 5.74 -3.72 -15.97
C CYS A 217 4.72 -3.00 -15.10
N PHE A 218 5.01 -2.86 -13.83
CA PHE A 218 4.18 -2.13 -12.88
C PHE A 218 4.86 -0.80 -12.49
N PRO A 219 4.09 0.28 -12.31
CA PRO A 219 4.67 1.51 -11.77
C PRO A 219 5.26 1.26 -10.37
N ARG A 220 6.50 1.69 -10.14
CA ARG A 220 7.20 1.52 -8.85
C ARG A 220 6.37 2.02 -7.66
N TRP A 221 5.68 3.16 -7.79
CA TRP A 221 4.84 3.71 -6.74
C TRP A 221 3.66 2.81 -6.34
N ARG A 222 3.32 1.81 -7.16
CA ARG A 222 2.28 0.82 -6.85
C ARG A 222 2.78 -0.35 -6.01
N ILE A 223 4.06 -0.65 -6.05
CA ILE A 223 4.65 -1.74 -5.27
C ILE A 223 4.79 -1.26 -3.83
N SER A 224 4.31 -2.05 -2.87
CA SER A 224 4.42 -1.75 -1.44
C SER A 224 5.79 -2.15 -0.92
N ASP A 225 6.02 -3.44 -0.85
CA ASP A 225 7.21 -4.07 -0.27
C ASP A 225 7.34 -5.53 -0.75
N ILE A 226 8.46 -6.14 -0.43
CA ILE A 226 8.64 -7.59 -0.44
C ILE A 226 8.56 -8.09 1.01
N GLN A 227 7.59 -8.96 1.27
CA GLN A 227 7.40 -9.58 2.58
C GLN A 227 7.72 -11.07 2.51
N ALA A 228 8.46 -11.61 3.48
CA ALA A 228 8.60 -13.05 3.64
C ALA A 228 7.62 -13.63 4.64
N SER A 229 7.11 -14.83 4.33
CA SER A 229 6.39 -15.71 5.24
C SER A 229 7.19 -16.98 5.44
N VAL A 230 7.79 -17.17 6.62
CA VAL A 230 8.54 -18.34 7.02
C VAL A 230 7.68 -19.24 7.89
N SER A 231 7.44 -20.49 7.50
CA SER A 231 6.51 -21.39 8.18
C SER A 231 7.05 -22.80 8.27
N PRO A 232 6.89 -23.49 9.42
CA PRO A 232 7.17 -24.92 9.51
C PRO A 232 6.09 -25.73 8.78
N ASP A 233 6.32 -27.03 8.66
CA ASP A 233 5.33 -27.95 8.12
C ASP A 233 3.98 -27.84 8.84
N GLY A 234 2.89 -27.62 8.08
CA GLY A 234 1.55 -27.32 8.63
C GLY A 234 1.34 -25.87 9.04
N GLY A 235 2.37 -25.01 8.96
CA GLY A 235 2.29 -23.60 9.31
C GLY A 235 1.66 -22.73 8.22
N GLY A 236 1.17 -21.56 8.64
CA GLY A 236 0.52 -20.56 7.80
C GLY A 236 -0.11 -19.47 8.67
N VAL A 237 -0.89 -18.58 8.07
CA VAL A 237 -1.58 -17.47 8.74
C VAL A 237 -3.10 -17.61 8.78
N GLY A 238 -3.61 -18.77 8.34
CA GLY A 238 -5.05 -19.04 8.24
C GLY A 238 -5.73 -18.42 7.01
N PRO A 239 -6.99 -18.79 6.75
CA PRO A 239 -7.74 -18.30 5.60
C PRO A 239 -8.13 -16.85 5.76
N HIS A 240 -7.84 -16.01 4.76
CA HIS A 240 -8.13 -14.58 4.75
C HIS A 240 -8.34 -14.06 3.32
N SER A 241 -8.65 -12.79 3.19
CA SER A 241 -8.72 -12.07 1.91
C SER A 241 -8.17 -10.65 2.08
N ASP A 242 -7.54 -10.13 1.05
CA ASP A 242 -6.87 -8.84 1.05
C ASP A 242 -7.61 -7.80 0.21
N HIS A 243 -7.36 -6.51 0.49
CA HIS A 243 -7.87 -5.39 -0.29
C HIS A 243 -6.96 -5.02 -1.48
N PHE A 244 -5.81 -5.66 -1.63
CA PHE A 244 -4.76 -5.31 -2.57
C PHE A 244 -4.35 -6.52 -3.43
N ASP A 245 -3.63 -6.21 -4.50
CA ASP A 245 -3.02 -7.20 -5.38
C ASP A 245 -1.75 -7.76 -4.74
N VAL A 246 -1.49 -9.05 -4.91
CA VAL A 246 -0.26 -9.70 -4.41
C VAL A 246 0.24 -10.78 -5.36
N PHE A 247 1.56 -10.85 -5.53
CA PHE A 247 2.24 -12.01 -6.11
C PHE A 247 2.91 -12.81 -5.00
N LEU A 248 2.61 -14.10 -4.95
CA LEU A 248 3.13 -15.04 -3.96
C LEU A 248 4.16 -15.94 -4.66
N LEU A 249 5.43 -15.64 -4.51
CA LEU A 249 6.55 -16.42 -5.05
C LEU A 249 6.98 -17.46 -4.01
N GLN A 250 6.91 -18.74 -4.35
CA GLN A 250 7.48 -19.77 -3.50
C GLN A 250 9.01 -19.74 -3.61
N ALA A 251 9.67 -19.54 -2.48
CA ALA A 251 11.12 -19.34 -2.42
C ALA A 251 11.84 -20.57 -1.91
N GLU A 252 11.36 -21.20 -0.82
CA GLU A 252 11.94 -22.40 -0.22
C GLU A 252 10.83 -23.35 0.24
N GLY A 253 11.08 -24.67 0.19
CA GLY A 253 10.08 -25.67 0.56
C GLY A 253 8.84 -25.66 -0.34
N GLU A 254 7.76 -26.21 0.15
CA GLU A 254 6.49 -26.31 -0.56
C GLU A 254 5.37 -25.67 0.24
N LYS A 255 4.39 -25.08 -0.45
CA LYS A 255 3.18 -24.54 0.18
C LYS A 255 1.95 -24.87 -0.66
N VAL A 256 0.93 -25.40 -0.03
CA VAL A 256 -0.39 -25.58 -0.65
C VAL A 256 -1.18 -24.31 -0.48
N TRP A 257 -1.61 -23.72 -1.59
CA TRP A 257 -2.50 -22.59 -1.63
C TRP A 257 -3.89 -23.01 -2.09
N ALA A 258 -4.87 -22.78 -1.23
CA ALA A 258 -6.28 -22.91 -1.54
C ALA A 258 -6.88 -21.52 -1.77
N VAL A 259 -7.71 -21.35 -2.79
CA VAL A 259 -8.30 -20.06 -3.19
C VAL A 259 -9.81 -20.19 -3.36
N ALA A 260 -10.54 -19.10 -3.12
CA ALA A 260 -11.98 -19.02 -3.33
C ALA A 260 -12.39 -17.62 -3.81
N ASP A 261 -13.18 -17.58 -4.90
CA ASP A 261 -13.81 -16.35 -5.41
C ASP A 261 -15.28 -16.30 -4.93
N ASN A 262 -15.46 -15.89 -3.69
CA ASN A 262 -16.78 -15.82 -3.05
C ASN A 262 -16.97 -14.47 -2.36
N GLU A 263 -18.03 -13.74 -2.74
CA GLU A 263 -18.38 -12.44 -2.17
C GLU A 263 -18.61 -12.49 -0.64
N GLU A 264 -18.97 -13.65 -0.09
CA GLU A 264 -19.09 -13.82 1.36
C GLU A 264 -17.76 -13.66 2.10
N TYR A 265 -16.63 -13.91 1.42
CA TYR A 265 -15.27 -13.82 1.98
C TYR A 265 -14.57 -12.49 1.72
N TRP A 266 -15.26 -11.52 1.10
CA TRP A 266 -14.65 -10.22 0.81
C TRP A 266 -14.20 -9.52 2.08
N PRO A 267 -13.08 -8.82 2.05
CA PRO A 267 -12.50 -8.21 3.23
C PRO A 267 -13.37 -7.11 3.87
N ASP A 268 -14.33 -6.54 3.11
CA ASP A 268 -15.31 -5.57 3.62
C ASP A 268 -16.47 -6.21 4.40
N ASN A 269 -16.57 -7.54 4.39
CA ASN A 269 -17.63 -8.28 5.08
C ASN A 269 -17.18 -8.75 6.48
N ASP A 270 -17.23 -7.87 7.48
CA ASP A 270 -16.83 -8.21 8.85
C ASP A 270 -17.53 -9.43 9.43
N ALA A 271 -18.74 -9.74 8.96
CA ALA A 271 -19.50 -10.90 9.43
C ALA A 271 -18.83 -12.24 9.06
N ALA A 272 -17.97 -12.26 8.04
CA ALA A 272 -17.26 -13.47 7.61
C ALA A 272 -16.06 -13.82 8.51
N PHE A 273 -15.53 -12.84 9.22
CA PHE A 273 -14.30 -13.00 10.02
C PHE A 273 -14.60 -13.37 11.46
N VAL A 274 -13.65 -14.04 12.10
CA VAL A 274 -13.72 -14.43 13.51
C VAL A 274 -13.70 -13.17 14.39
N PRO A 275 -14.73 -12.93 15.20
CA PRO A 275 -14.79 -11.76 16.06
C PRO A 275 -13.75 -11.85 17.19
N GLU A 276 -13.20 -10.72 17.57
CA GLU A 276 -12.26 -10.61 18.71
C GLU A 276 -10.99 -11.48 18.56
N CYS A 277 -10.68 -11.95 17.35
CA CYS A 277 -9.43 -12.64 17.07
C CYS A 277 -8.32 -11.60 16.88
N GLU A 278 -7.10 -11.91 17.31
CA GLU A 278 -5.95 -11.00 17.18
C GLU A 278 -5.50 -10.83 15.72
N ILE A 279 -5.94 -11.72 14.85
CA ILE A 279 -5.72 -11.64 13.40
C ILE A 279 -7.04 -11.79 12.64
N ARG A 280 -7.07 -11.27 11.42
CA ARG A 280 -8.28 -11.28 10.59
C ARG A 280 -8.38 -12.57 9.77
N VAL A 281 -8.95 -13.62 10.37
CA VAL A 281 -9.16 -14.91 9.71
C VAL A 281 -10.66 -15.19 9.47
N LEU A 282 -10.97 -15.87 8.38
CA LEU A 282 -12.33 -16.28 8.03
C LEU A 282 -12.85 -17.35 9.01
N LYS A 283 -14.12 -17.25 9.43
CA LYS A 283 -14.81 -18.25 10.27
C LYS A 283 -14.96 -19.61 9.61
N SER A 284 -15.10 -19.60 8.30
CA SER A 284 -15.21 -20.79 7.47
C SER A 284 -14.62 -20.47 6.11
N PHE A 285 -13.97 -21.46 5.51
CA PHE A 285 -13.36 -21.33 4.20
C PHE A 285 -13.58 -22.63 3.43
N VAL A 286 -14.16 -22.51 2.24
CA VAL A 286 -14.31 -23.62 1.30
C VAL A 286 -13.65 -23.17 0.01
N GLU A 287 -12.58 -23.88 -0.35
CA GLU A 287 -11.83 -23.59 -1.57
C GLU A 287 -12.63 -23.93 -2.83
N ASP A 288 -12.44 -23.13 -3.87
CA ASP A 288 -12.88 -23.43 -5.24
C ASP A 288 -11.77 -24.20 -5.99
N ASP A 289 -10.50 -23.91 -5.70
CA ASP A 289 -9.33 -24.56 -6.30
C ASP A 289 -8.14 -24.57 -5.31
N SER A 290 -7.22 -25.52 -5.49
CA SER A 290 -6.02 -25.60 -4.69
C SER A 290 -4.84 -26.20 -5.46
N PHE A 291 -3.64 -25.74 -5.16
CA PHE A 291 -2.41 -26.16 -5.83
C PHE A 291 -1.20 -26.03 -4.93
N THR A 292 -0.26 -26.96 -5.09
CA THR A 292 1.05 -26.89 -4.43
C THR A 292 1.99 -26.02 -5.26
N LEU A 293 2.61 -25.04 -4.62
CA LEU A 293 3.71 -24.25 -5.18
C LEU A 293 5.04 -24.84 -4.70
N VAL A 294 5.99 -24.92 -5.63
CA VAL A 294 7.40 -25.27 -5.39
C VAL A 294 8.30 -24.09 -5.75
N PRO A 295 9.57 -24.05 -5.32
CA PRO A 295 10.44 -22.90 -5.60
C PRO A 295 10.46 -22.48 -7.07
N GLY A 296 10.23 -21.17 -7.29
CA GLY A 296 10.10 -20.57 -8.62
C GLY A 296 8.67 -20.51 -9.16
N ASP A 297 7.71 -21.21 -8.57
CA ASP A 297 6.29 -21.02 -8.88
C ASP A 297 5.76 -19.74 -8.25
N MET A 298 4.82 -19.09 -8.94
CA MET A 298 4.22 -17.84 -8.48
C MET A 298 2.71 -17.86 -8.64
N LEU A 299 1.99 -17.40 -7.62
CA LEU A 299 0.54 -17.21 -7.64
C LEU A 299 0.21 -15.73 -7.54
N TYR A 300 -0.48 -15.19 -8.54
CA TYR A 300 -1.07 -13.87 -8.48
C TYR A 300 -2.50 -13.93 -7.95
N LEU A 301 -2.79 -13.11 -6.96
CA LEU A 301 -4.12 -12.93 -6.39
C LEU A 301 -4.55 -11.46 -6.50
N PRO A 302 -5.64 -11.16 -7.20
CA PRO A 302 -6.25 -9.84 -7.16
C PRO A 302 -6.96 -9.59 -5.82
N PRO A 303 -7.30 -8.33 -5.50
CA PRO A 303 -8.09 -8.00 -4.32
C PRO A 303 -9.34 -8.87 -4.17
N LYS A 304 -9.71 -9.19 -2.92
CA LYS A 304 -10.95 -9.89 -2.54
C LYS A 304 -10.96 -11.40 -2.78
N ILE A 305 -9.94 -11.98 -3.39
CA ILE A 305 -9.83 -13.43 -3.49
C ILE A 305 -9.41 -13.99 -2.14
N ALA A 306 -10.28 -14.77 -1.52
CA ALA A 306 -9.96 -15.45 -0.28
C ALA A 306 -8.95 -16.58 -0.54
N HIS A 307 -7.99 -16.71 0.36
CA HIS A 307 -6.92 -17.69 0.19
C HIS A 307 -6.40 -18.20 1.54
N ASN A 308 -5.81 -19.39 1.48
CA ASN A 308 -5.18 -20.03 2.64
C ASN A 308 -3.93 -20.79 2.18
N GLY A 309 -2.77 -20.38 2.71
CA GLY A 309 -1.48 -21.01 2.43
C GLY A 309 -1.04 -21.89 3.61
N VAL A 310 -0.77 -23.15 3.36
CA VAL A 310 -0.29 -24.11 4.37
C VAL A 310 1.01 -24.74 3.87
N ALA A 311 2.08 -24.57 4.65
CA ALA A 311 3.37 -25.18 4.36
C ALA A 311 3.29 -26.72 4.42
N THR A 312 3.93 -27.39 3.47
CA THR A 312 3.96 -28.85 3.38
C THR A 312 5.33 -29.35 2.97
N ASN A 313 5.66 -30.59 3.32
CA ASN A 313 6.93 -31.24 2.96
C ASN A 313 8.19 -30.41 3.34
N SER A 314 8.08 -29.61 4.39
CA SER A 314 9.16 -28.68 4.81
C SER A 314 10.11 -29.31 5.84
N LYS A 315 10.00 -30.60 6.14
CA LYS A 315 10.87 -31.30 7.11
C LYS A 315 12.01 -32.08 6.45
N PRO A 316 13.29 -31.89 6.90
CA PRO A 316 13.71 -30.83 7.83
C PRO A 316 13.80 -29.48 7.11
N GLY A 317 13.37 -28.39 7.75
CA GLY A 317 13.43 -27.05 7.21
C GLY A 317 12.12 -26.29 7.35
N VAL A 318 11.99 -25.22 6.60
CA VAL A 318 10.83 -24.34 6.55
C VAL A 318 10.33 -24.14 5.13
N SER A 319 9.13 -23.63 4.98
CA SER A 319 8.61 -23.11 3.72
C SER A 319 8.70 -21.59 3.76
N VAL A 320 9.30 -21.00 2.72
CA VAL A 320 9.40 -19.55 2.55
C VAL A 320 8.61 -19.13 1.33
N THR A 321 7.69 -18.19 1.52
CA THR A 321 6.98 -17.50 0.44
C THR A 321 7.34 -16.03 0.48
N LEU A 322 7.76 -15.47 -0.64
CA LEU A 322 7.93 -14.03 -0.83
C LEU A 322 6.64 -13.45 -1.42
N SER A 323 6.08 -12.47 -0.73
CA SER A 323 4.87 -11.77 -1.14
C SER A 323 5.24 -10.38 -1.63
N ILE A 324 5.00 -10.10 -2.91
CA ILE A 324 5.18 -8.79 -3.50
C ILE A 324 3.82 -8.10 -3.50
N GLY A 325 3.63 -7.19 -2.56
CA GLY A 325 2.38 -6.48 -2.32
C GLY A 325 2.26 -5.19 -3.15
N PHE A 326 1.01 -4.79 -3.43
CA PHE A 326 0.73 -3.55 -4.18
C PHE A 326 -0.12 -2.59 -3.35
N LEU A 327 0.27 -1.32 -3.31
CA LEU A 327 -0.48 -0.27 -2.62
C LEU A 327 -1.92 -0.16 -3.16
N ALA A 328 -2.88 -0.15 -2.26
CA ALA A 328 -4.29 0.02 -2.57
C ALA A 328 -4.95 1.00 -1.57
N PRO A 329 -4.55 2.29 -1.58
CA PRO A 329 -5.12 3.27 -0.67
C PRO A 329 -6.63 3.37 -0.87
N THR A 330 -7.38 3.54 0.21
CA THR A 330 -8.82 3.72 0.13
C THR A 330 -9.17 5.10 -0.44
N THR A 331 -10.35 5.25 -1.02
CA THR A 331 -10.78 6.52 -1.60
C THR A 331 -10.95 7.62 -0.54
N ASP A 332 -11.33 7.28 0.67
CA ASP A 332 -11.46 8.22 1.78
C ASP A 332 -10.09 8.64 2.32
N GLU A 333 -9.09 7.76 2.41
CA GLU A 333 -7.69 8.13 2.71
C GLU A 333 -7.16 9.14 1.71
N LEU A 334 -7.35 8.90 0.41
CA LEU A 334 -6.94 9.84 -0.64
C LEU A 334 -7.63 11.20 -0.50
N VAL A 335 -8.95 11.20 -0.26
CA VAL A 335 -9.72 12.44 -0.07
C VAL A 335 -9.29 13.19 1.18
N LEU A 336 -9.07 12.47 2.30
CA LEU A 336 -8.61 13.08 3.55
C LEU A 336 -7.22 13.69 3.40
N SER A 337 -6.27 12.96 2.83
CA SER A 337 -4.91 13.44 2.56
C SER A 337 -4.91 14.69 1.67
N TYR A 338 -5.67 14.66 0.56
CA TYR A 338 -5.80 15.82 -0.29
C TYR A 338 -6.41 17.03 0.45
N THR A 339 -7.51 16.80 1.16
CA THR A 339 -8.21 17.87 1.87
C THR A 339 -7.37 18.47 2.99
N GLN A 340 -6.60 17.66 3.70
CA GLN A 340 -5.66 18.11 4.72
C GLN A 340 -4.62 19.07 4.11
N ARG A 341 -3.95 18.66 3.04
CA ARG A 341 -2.97 19.50 2.32
C ARG A 341 -3.61 20.78 1.74
N ALA A 342 -4.80 20.66 1.15
CA ALA A 342 -5.51 21.82 0.61
C ALA A 342 -5.93 22.82 1.70
N SER A 343 -6.28 22.33 2.90
CA SER A 343 -6.67 23.15 4.04
C SER A 343 -5.52 23.97 4.63
N GLU A 344 -4.27 23.53 4.44
CA GLU A 344 -3.10 24.28 4.90
C GLU A 344 -3.02 25.68 4.29
N LYS A 345 -3.46 25.84 3.04
CA LYS A 345 -3.56 27.13 2.36
C LYS A 345 -4.60 28.07 3.01
N LEU A 346 -5.48 27.54 3.85
CA LEU A 346 -6.55 28.26 4.56
C LEU A 346 -6.21 28.53 6.03
N LYS A 347 -5.05 28.11 6.52
CA LYS A 347 -4.60 28.32 7.93
C LYS A 347 -4.70 29.80 8.31
N GLY A 348 -5.22 30.07 9.50
CA GLY A 348 -5.39 31.42 10.03
C GLY A 348 -6.68 32.15 9.58
N SER A 349 -7.38 31.65 8.56
CA SER A 349 -8.68 32.19 8.18
C SER A 349 -9.75 31.84 9.24
N ARG A 350 -10.65 32.76 9.48
CA ARG A 350 -11.76 32.57 10.42
C ARG A 350 -13.08 32.83 9.72
N TRP A 351 -14.16 32.29 10.27
CA TRP A 351 -15.50 32.64 9.85
C TRP A 351 -15.70 34.15 9.94
N SER A 352 -16.33 34.77 8.91
CA SER A 352 -16.62 36.18 8.85
C SER A 352 -17.93 36.38 8.09
N ASP A 353 -18.93 36.94 8.75
CA ASP A 353 -20.30 37.12 8.27
C ASP A 353 -20.82 38.56 8.46
N PRO A 354 -20.13 39.58 7.88
CA PRO A 354 -20.55 40.99 8.02
C PRO A 354 -21.95 41.28 7.44
N TRP A 355 -22.50 40.33 6.68
CA TRP A 355 -23.86 40.38 6.12
C TRP A 355 -24.95 39.88 7.07
N LEU A 356 -24.57 39.36 8.26
CA LEU A 356 -25.52 38.77 9.21
C LEU A 356 -26.59 39.78 9.59
N LYS A 357 -27.85 39.37 9.52
CA LYS A 357 -29.01 40.17 9.89
C LYS A 357 -29.63 39.61 11.17
N PRO A 358 -30.36 40.45 11.94
CA PRO A 358 -31.18 39.95 13.04
C PRO A 358 -32.16 38.88 12.55
N VAL A 359 -32.31 37.81 13.32
CA VAL A 359 -33.21 36.69 13.02
C VAL A 359 -34.38 36.68 14.00
N GLU A 360 -35.55 36.27 13.55
CA GLU A 360 -36.72 36.02 14.40
C GLU A 360 -36.59 34.65 15.10
N ASP A 361 -36.11 33.65 14.39
CA ASP A 361 -35.86 32.30 14.89
C ASP A 361 -34.36 32.10 15.17
N VAL A 362 -33.99 32.17 16.43
CA VAL A 362 -32.60 32.09 16.88
C VAL A 362 -31.96 30.73 16.65
N GLY A 363 -32.74 29.68 16.39
CA GLY A 363 -32.28 28.35 16.04
C GLY A 363 -32.03 28.16 14.54
N ALA A 364 -32.36 29.14 13.69
CA ALA A 364 -32.23 29.00 12.24
C ALA A 364 -30.79 29.26 11.77
N ILE A 365 -30.29 28.40 10.87
CA ILE A 365 -29.08 28.64 10.09
C ILE A 365 -29.50 29.24 8.74
N SER A 366 -29.02 30.45 8.44
CA SER A 366 -29.43 31.15 7.22
C SER A 366 -28.89 30.50 5.94
N ALA A 367 -29.59 30.69 4.82
CA ALA A 367 -29.15 30.24 3.51
C ALA A 367 -27.80 30.85 3.10
N GLU A 368 -27.55 32.12 3.48
CA GLU A 368 -26.29 32.83 3.23
C GLU A 368 -25.14 32.16 4.00
N SER A 369 -25.36 31.74 5.25
CA SER A 369 -24.35 31.02 6.04
C SER A 369 -24.00 29.66 5.41
N ILE A 370 -25.00 28.92 4.92
CA ILE A 370 -24.78 27.64 4.22
C ILE A 370 -24.02 27.88 2.91
N THR A 371 -24.38 28.92 2.15
CA THR A 371 -23.67 29.26 0.91
C THR A 371 -22.21 29.61 1.18
N TYR A 372 -21.95 30.41 2.21
CA TYR A 372 -20.58 30.76 2.58
C TYR A 372 -19.76 29.55 3.05
N ALA A 373 -20.34 28.67 3.84
CA ALA A 373 -19.70 27.39 4.21
C ALA A 373 -19.36 26.55 2.96
N SER A 374 -20.29 26.46 2.02
CA SER A 374 -20.08 25.78 0.74
C SER A 374 -18.92 26.39 -0.07
N GLU A 375 -18.83 27.72 -0.10
CA GLU A 375 -17.74 28.42 -0.78
C GLU A 375 -16.37 28.17 -0.11
N ILE A 376 -16.32 28.10 1.21
CA ILE A 376 -15.10 27.72 1.94
C ILE A 376 -14.66 26.32 1.53
N ILE A 377 -15.58 25.35 1.53
CA ILE A 377 -15.28 23.96 1.13
C ILE A 377 -14.77 23.92 -0.33
N LYS A 378 -15.42 24.66 -1.24
CA LYS A 378 -15.01 24.71 -2.65
C LYS A 378 -13.59 25.25 -2.86
N ARG A 379 -13.06 26.05 -1.92
CA ARG A 379 -11.65 26.53 -1.99
C ARG A 379 -10.63 25.42 -1.82
N THR A 380 -11.03 24.28 -1.26
CA THR A 380 -10.17 23.10 -1.15
C THR A 380 -10.21 22.24 -2.41
N TYR A 381 -11.13 22.47 -3.35
CA TYR A 381 -11.19 21.67 -4.58
C TYR A 381 -9.99 21.98 -5.49
N PRO A 382 -9.43 20.94 -6.16
CA PRO A 382 -8.36 21.17 -7.12
C PRO A 382 -8.87 22.01 -8.30
N LYS A 383 -8.03 22.91 -8.77
CA LYS A 383 -8.38 23.78 -9.91
C LYS A 383 -8.16 23.09 -11.25
N ASN A 384 -7.22 22.14 -11.29
CA ASN A 384 -6.79 21.43 -12.48
C ASN A 384 -6.01 20.16 -12.10
N ASP A 385 -5.71 19.33 -13.08
CA ASP A 385 -4.98 18.08 -12.90
C ASP A 385 -3.53 18.30 -12.46
N ALA A 386 -2.90 19.45 -12.75
CA ALA A 386 -1.56 19.75 -12.26
C ALA A 386 -1.50 19.92 -10.72
N GLU A 387 -2.55 20.50 -10.09
CA GLU A 387 -2.64 20.53 -8.62
C GLU A 387 -2.80 19.13 -8.02
N VAL A 388 -3.58 18.26 -8.69
CA VAL A 388 -3.76 16.86 -8.29
C VAL A 388 -2.45 16.10 -8.43
N ALA A 389 -1.75 16.26 -9.56
CA ALA A 389 -0.47 15.59 -9.81
C ALA A 389 0.58 15.93 -8.73
N ARG A 390 0.70 17.20 -8.35
CA ARG A 390 1.61 17.64 -7.27
C ARG A 390 1.28 17.02 -5.92
N TRP A 391 0.01 16.93 -5.58
CA TRP A 391 -0.41 16.27 -4.34
C TRP A 391 -0.19 14.77 -4.43
N PHE A 392 -0.66 14.14 -5.50
CA PHE A 392 -0.64 12.68 -5.64
C PHE A 392 0.79 12.13 -5.69
N GLY A 393 1.70 12.79 -6.42
CA GLY A 393 3.10 12.41 -6.45
C GLY A 393 3.77 12.51 -5.07
N CYS A 394 3.54 13.60 -4.33
CA CYS A 394 4.02 13.70 -2.95
C CYS A 394 3.39 12.63 -2.05
N HIS A 395 2.08 12.35 -2.18
CA HIS A 395 1.39 11.36 -1.37
C HIS A 395 1.91 9.94 -1.60
N THR A 396 2.16 9.58 -2.86
CA THR A 396 2.61 8.23 -3.24
C THR A 396 4.09 7.98 -2.96
N THR A 397 4.91 9.02 -2.85
CA THR A 397 6.34 8.91 -2.54
C THR A 397 6.66 9.18 -1.07
N ALA A 398 5.72 9.74 -0.29
CA ALA A 398 5.93 10.00 1.13
C ALA A 398 6.18 8.69 1.89
N ARG A 399 7.20 8.68 2.73
CA ARG A 399 7.46 7.62 3.69
C ARG A 399 6.47 7.70 4.84
N THR A 400 5.94 6.57 5.28
CA THR A 400 5.16 6.46 6.50
C THR A 400 6.12 6.15 7.66
N GLY A 401 6.82 7.15 8.16
CA GLY A 401 7.75 7.04 9.28
C GLY A 401 8.13 8.43 9.78
N GLU A 402 8.69 8.51 10.99
CA GLU A 402 9.31 9.76 11.44
C GLU A 402 10.50 10.04 10.51
N ASP A 403 10.67 11.30 10.11
CA ASP A 403 11.85 11.75 9.39
C ASP A 403 13.09 11.37 10.23
N ASP A 404 13.79 10.30 9.84
CA ASP A 404 15.18 10.19 10.24
C ASP A 404 15.85 11.41 9.62
N ASP A 405 16.44 12.25 10.47
CA ASP A 405 17.33 13.30 10.02
C ASP A 405 18.38 12.62 9.14
N ALA A 406 18.15 12.61 7.83
CA ALA A 406 19.17 12.20 6.89
C ALA A 406 20.37 13.10 7.17
N ASP A 407 21.50 12.51 7.46
CA ASP A 407 22.74 13.28 7.61
C ASP A 407 22.87 14.16 6.37
N GLU A 408 22.79 15.49 6.58
CA GLU A 408 22.99 16.44 5.50
C GLU A 408 24.43 16.24 4.99
N ASN A 409 24.57 15.66 3.80
CA ASN A 409 25.85 15.45 3.16
C ASN A 409 26.33 16.79 2.59
N GLU A 410 27.24 17.46 3.29
CA GLU A 410 27.90 18.65 2.76
C GLU A 410 29.01 18.23 1.77
N VAL A 411 28.69 18.30 0.47
CA VAL A 411 29.64 18.03 -0.63
C VAL A 411 29.70 19.25 -1.55
N SER A 412 30.90 19.63 -1.98
CA SER A 412 31.03 20.66 -3.01
C SER A 412 30.62 20.14 -4.39
N ILE A 413 30.16 21.03 -5.27
CA ILE A 413 29.80 20.68 -6.66
C ILE A 413 30.93 19.96 -7.37
N GLU A 414 32.18 20.40 -7.15
CA GLU A 414 33.38 19.82 -7.76
C GLU A 414 33.63 18.39 -7.27
N GLU A 415 33.41 18.10 -5.99
CA GLU A 415 33.55 16.77 -5.40
C GLU A 415 32.42 15.83 -5.89
N LEU A 416 31.19 16.33 -5.94
CA LEU A 416 30.07 15.58 -6.48
C LEU A 416 30.30 15.17 -7.94
N LEU A 417 30.75 16.11 -8.79
CA LEU A 417 31.03 15.83 -10.19
C LEU A 417 32.16 14.83 -10.37
N ALA A 418 33.28 15.01 -9.63
CA ALA A 418 34.43 14.12 -9.72
C ALA A 418 34.07 12.68 -9.31
N ALA A 419 33.27 12.50 -8.26
CA ALA A 419 32.84 11.19 -7.82
C ALA A 419 31.80 10.60 -8.78
N TRP A 420 30.85 11.39 -9.28
CA TRP A 420 29.86 10.95 -10.25
C TRP A 420 30.48 10.45 -11.56
N GLU A 421 31.51 11.13 -12.09
CA GLU A 421 32.26 10.67 -13.28
C GLU A 421 32.88 9.28 -13.09
N HIS A 422 33.18 8.87 -11.86
CA HIS A 422 33.91 7.63 -11.59
C HIS A 422 33.05 6.52 -11.01
N GLN A 423 32.07 6.83 -10.17
CA GLN A 423 31.34 5.85 -9.37
C GLN A 423 29.81 5.84 -9.67
N GLY A 424 29.29 6.94 -10.20
CA GLY A 424 27.84 7.14 -10.31
C GLY A 424 27.22 7.58 -8.97
N LEU A 425 25.88 7.69 -8.96
CA LEU A 425 25.06 7.99 -7.79
C LEU A 425 23.98 6.93 -7.67
N VAL A 426 23.71 6.47 -6.46
CA VAL A 426 22.68 5.47 -6.15
C VAL A 426 21.61 6.11 -5.29
N ALA A 427 20.36 5.81 -5.59
CA ALA A 427 19.22 6.26 -4.82
C ALA A 427 19.02 5.37 -3.58
N ARG A 428 18.67 5.97 -2.46
CA ARG A 428 18.30 5.22 -1.25
C ARG A 428 17.15 4.27 -1.54
N GLU A 429 17.33 3.01 -1.22
CA GLU A 429 16.41 1.92 -1.51
C GLU A 429 15.08 2.04 -0.77
N ASP A 430 15.12 2.60 0.43
CA ASP A 430 13.98 2.82 1.28
C ASP A 430 13.11 4.01 0.83
N LEU A 431 13.54 4.78 -0.17
CA LEU A 431 12.80 5.92 -0.70
C LEU A 431 12.07 5.55 -1.99
N ARG A 432 10.95 6.23 -2.20
CA ARG A 432 10.18 6.11 -3.44
C ARG A 432 10.37 7.36 -4.28
N PHE A 433 10.67 7.14 -5.55
CA PHE A 433 10.82 8.17 -6.56
C PHE A 433 9.71 8.03 -7.61
N ALA A 434 9.23 9.14 -8.12
CA ALA A 434 8.25 9.18 -9.19
C ALA A 434 8.39 10.44 -10.03
N PHE A 435 7.83 10.44 -11.24
CA PHE A 435 7.77 11.62 -12.08
C PHE A 435 6.45 11.71 -12.84
N VAL A 436 6.08 12.91 -13.26
CA VAL A 436 4.92 13.20 -14.10
C VAL A 436 5.33 14.19 -15.18
N GLU A 437 5.24 13.80 -16.44
CA GLU A 437 5.51 14.68 -17.58
C GLU A 437 4.27 15.38 -18.10
N LYS A 438 3.11 14.71 -18.05
CA LYS A 438 1.86 15.19 -18.63
C LYS A 438 0.67 14.87 -17.74
N VAL A 439 -0.36 15.71 -17.82
CA VAL A 439 -1.68 15.48 -17.25
C VAL A 439 -2.77 15.62 -18.32
N ALA A 440 -3.95 15.07 -18.07
CA ALA A 440 -5.00 14.93 -19.08
C ALA A 440 -5.56 16.26 -19.60
N ASP A 441 -5.58 17.29 -18.76
CA ASP A 441 -6.10 18.62 -19.09
C ASP A 441 -5.04 19.61 -19.59
N ASP A 442 -3.81 19.13 -19.86
CA ASP A 442 -2.65 19.91 -20.32
C ASP A 442 -2.31 21.12 -19.40
N SER A 443 -2.76 21.10 -18.15
CA SER A 443 -2.51 22.18 -17.17
C SER A 443 -1.08 22.16 -16.61
N LEU A 444 -0.34 21.09 -16.78
CA LEU A 444 1.05 20.95 -16.33
C LEU A 444 1.98 21.66 -17.34
N LYS A 445 2.77 22.61 -16.83
CA LYS A 445 3.70 23.38 -17.66
C LYS A 445 5.08 22.75 -17.76
N ASN A 446 5.54 22.16 -16.67
CA ASN A 446 6.84 21.53 -16.52
C ASN A 446 6.64 20.12 -16.02
N ALA A 447 7.58 19.23 -16.31
CA ALA A 447 7.59 17.92 -15.67
C ALA A 447 7.75 18.07 -14.14
N LEU A 448 7.24 17.11 -13.39
CA LEU A 448 7.35 17.05 -11.93
C LEU A 448 8.15 15.82 -11.57
N PHE A 449 9.07 16.00 -10.64
CA PHE A 449 9.79 14.91 -9.99
C PHE A 449 9.43 14.87 -8.51
N PHE A 450 9.36 13.67 -7.94
CA PHE A 450 8.97 13.44 -6.56
C PHE A 450 9.94 12.48 -5.89
N ALA A 451 10.31 12.80 -4.66
CA ALA A 451 11.06 11.92 -3.77
C ALA A 451 10.62 12.18 -2.34
N ASN A 452 10.39 11.14 -1.54
CA ASN A 452 10.06 11.22 -0.11
C ASN A 452 9.00 12.27 0.25
N GLY A 453 7.93 12.38 -0.56
CA GLY A 453 6.84 13.35 -0.32
C GLY A 453 7.12 14.79 -0.75
N GLU A 454 8.30 15.08 -1.29
CA GLU A 454 8.66 16.38 -1.85
C GLU A 454 8.43 16.42 -3.37
N CYS A 455 8.37 17.62 -3.94
CA CYS A 455 8.06 17.85 -5.35
C CYS A 455 8.94 18.95 -5.95
N TRP A 456 9.58 18.67 -7.07
CA TRP A 456 10.38 19.62 -7.86
C TRP A 456 9.77 19.82 -9.25
N ASP A 457 9.74 21.06 -9.73
CA ASP A 457 9.50 21.36 -11.14
C ASP A 457 10.80 21.10 -11.92
N VAL A 458 10.72 20.35 -13.01
CA VAL A 458 11.85 19.97 -13.86
C VAL A 458 11.57 20.48 -15.27
N VAL A 459 12.41 21.37 -15.77
CA VAL A 459 12.13 22.15 -16.99
C VAL A 459 13.02 21.74 -18.16
N SER A 460 14.34 21.62 -17.91
CA SER A 460 15.28 21.29 -18.98
C SER A 460 15.16 19.82 -19.40
N PRO A 461 15.41 19.50 -20.67
CA PRO A 461 15.43 18.11 -21.12
C PRO A 461 16.43 17.23 -20.37
N ALA A 462 17.59 17.78 -20.00
CA ALA A 462 18.60 17.07 -19.20
C ALA A 462 18.08 16.76 -17.79
N ALA A 463 17.48 17.73 -17.11
CA ALA A 463 16.91 17.53 -15.78
C ALA A 463 15.70 16.55 -15.81
N VAL A 464 14.85 16.61 -16.84
CA VAL A 464 13.75 15.63 -17.03
C VAL A 464 14.31 14.22 -17.22
N LYS A 465 15.37 14.07 -18.01
CA LYS A 465 16.03 12.78 -18.23
C LYS A 465 16.64 12.26 -16.91
N THR A 466 17.39 13.09 -16.18
CA THR A 466 17.95 12.76 -14.86
C THR A 466 16.86 12.28 -13.90
N ALA A 467 15.78 13.04 -13.76
CA ALA A 467 14.62 12.68 -12.93
C ALA A 467 14.00 11.33 -13.34
N THR A 468 13.88 11.09 -14.65
CA THR A 468 13.32 9.86 -15.20
C THR A 468 14.22 8.66 -14.92
N VAL A 469 15.53 8.81 -15.07
CA VAL A 469 16.52 7.76 -14.80
C VAL A 469 16.49 7.38 -13.32
N ILE A 470 16.58 8.36 -12.42
CA ILE A 470 16.51 8.13 -10.96
C ILE A 470 15.21 7.39 -10.61
N ALA A 471 14.06 7.86 -11.09
CA ALA A 471 12.78 7.24 -10.75
C ALA A 471 12.58 5.83 -11.30
N ASN A 472 13.24 5.49 -12.40
CA ASN A 472 13.08 4.19 -13.06
C ASN A 472 14.12 3.16 -12.60
N ARG A 473 15.37 3.57 -12.37
CA ARG A 473 16.49 2.66 -12.10
C ARG A 473 17.01 2.74 -10.67
N GLY A 474 16.88 3.90 -10.01
CA GLY A 474 17.54 4.16 -8.73
C GLY A 474 19.04 4.43 -8.85
N GLU A 475 19.62 4.38 -10.04
CA GLU A 475 21.03 4.61 -10.31
C GLU A 475 21.18 5.68 -11.37
N LEU A 476 22.21 6.50 -11.25
CA LEU A 476 22.50 7.61 -12.14
C LEU A 476 23.98 7.67 -12.47
N TYR A 477 24.35 7.35 -13.69
CA TYR A 477 25.70 7.42 -14.22
C TYR A 477 25.86 8.61 -15.16
N GLU A 478 27.10 9.07 -15.41
CA GLU A 478 27.39 10.19 -16.31
C GLU A 478 26.78 9.99 -17.70
N GLU A 479 26.92 8.79 -18.27
CA GLU A 479 26.35 8.41 -19.57
C GLU A 479 24.83 8.52 -19.66
N ASP A 480 24.13 8.39 -18.54
CA ASP A 480 22.67 8.50 -18.47
C ASP A 480 22.17 9.95 -18.63
N THR A 481 23.03 10.92 -18.36
CA THR A 481 22.70 12.35 -18.42
C THR A 481 23.07 13.01 -19.74
N GLN A 482 23.98 12.38 -20.49
CA GLN A 482 24.38 12.84 -21.82
C GLN A 482 23.41 12.29 -22.88
N THR A 483 22.94 13.12 -23.78
CA THR A 483 22.20 12.72 -25.00
C THR A 483 22.83 13.34 -26.22
N GLU A 484 22.60 12.78 -27.43
CA GLU A 484 23.01 13.38 -28.69
C GLU A 484 22.46 14.82 -28.90
N GLU A 485 21.40 15.19 -28.16
CA GLU A 485 20.68 16.46 -28.29
C GLU A 485 20.82 17.37 -27.04
N CYS A 486 21.32 16.86 -25.91
CA CYS A 486 21.42 17.62 -24.66
C CYS A 486 22.68 17.25 -23.88
N ASP A 487 23.54 18.22 -23.65
CA ASP A 487 24.57 18.13 -22.63
C ASP A 487 23.93 18.25 -21.23
N PHE A 488 24.56 17.66 -20.24
CA PHE A 488 24.20 17.82 -18.85
C PHE A 488 24.24 19.30 -18.46
N ASP A 489 23.15 19.83 -17.92
CA ASP A 489 23.00 21.25 -17.67
C ASP A 489 22.94 21.58 -16.15
N ASP A 490 23.01 22.89 -15.85
CA ASP A 490 22.98 23.38 -14.47
C ASP A 490 21.72 22.96 -13.69
N GLU A 491 20.59 22.71 -14.36
CA GLU A 491 19.34 22.31 -13.68
C GLU A 491 19.40 20.83 -13.28
N ALA A 492 19.90 19.96 -14.16
CA ALA A 492 20.13 18.55 -13.87
C ALA A 492 21.12 18.37 -12.72
N LEU A 493 22.22 19.13 -12.76
CA LEU A 493 23.22 19.13 -11.68
C LEU A 493 22.63 19.60 -10.35
N LYS A 494 21.85 20.68 -10.35
CA LYS A 494 21.19 21.17 -9.13
C LYS A 494 20.18 20.16 -8.57
N LEU A 495 19.46 19.45 -9.43
CA LEU A 495 18.55 18.39 -8.98
C LEU A 495 19.33 17.28 -8.28
N ALA A 496 20.39 16.76 -8.92
CA ALA A 496 21.21 15.70 -8.34
C ALA A 496 21.88 16.14 -7.02
N LEU A 497 22.45 17.36 -6.98
CA LEU A 497 23.05 17.93 -5.77
C LEU A 497 22.01 18.06 -4.64
N THR A 498 20.80 18.59 -4.95
CA THR A 498 19.74 18.74 -3.95
C THR A 498 19.32 17.38 -3.37
N LEU A 499 19.24 16.35 -4.19
CA LEU A 499 18.88 15.00 -3.74
C LEU A 499 20.02 14.37 -2.91
N PHE A 500 21.26 14.63 -3.28
CA PHE A 500 22.43 14.17 -2.53
C PHE A 500 22.55 14.87 -1.17
N GLU A 501 22.44 16.21 -1.12
CA GLU A 501 22.44 16.99 0.13
C GLU A 501 21.32 16.56 1.10
N ARG A 502 20.21 16.04 0.58
CA ARG A 502 19.11 15.49 1.38
C ARG A 502 19.32 14.03 1.77
N GLY A 503 20.42 13.42 1.40
CA GLY A 503 20.69 12.01 1.62
C GLY A 503 19.73 11.08 0.84
N TYR A 504 19.15 11.55 -0.27
CA TYR A 504 18.30 10.73 -1.14
C TYR A 504 19.09 10.00 -2.22
N LEU A 505 20.28 10.52 -2.54
CA LEU A 505 21.31 9.87 -3.35
C LEU A 505 22.60 9.78 -2.53
N TYR A 506 23.38 8.77 -2.80
CA TYR A 506 24.69 8.56 -2.18
C TYR A 506 25.68 7.99 -3.22
N PHE A 507 26.97 7.97 -2.88
CA PHE A 507 27.96 7.26 -3.67
C PHE A 507 27.91 5.77 -3.33
N PRO A 508 27.95 4.86 -4.33
CA PRO A 508 28.03 3.43 -4.04
C PRO A 508 29.30 3.17 -3.19
N GLU A 509 29.16 2.29 -2.22
CA GLU A 509 30.32 1.83 -1.44
C GLU A 509 31.24 1.04 -2.35
N ASP A 510 32.57 1.23 -2.23
CA ASP A 510 33.54 0.42 -2.95
C ASP A 510 33.40 -1.04 -2.48
N GLU A 511 33.15 -1.98 -3.38
CA GLU A 511 33.01 -3.42 -3.08
C GLU A 511 34.29 -4.09 -2.52
N ASP A 512 35.32 -3.31 -2.17
CA ASP A 512 36.69 -3.77 -1.84
C ASP A 512 37.08 -3.60 -0.35
N ASP A 513 36.17 -3.80 0.63
CA ASP A 513 36.61 -3.98 2.03
C ASP A 513 36.01 -5.21 2.74
#